data_d7fd1eba70e71411ee219edada1a9b07
#
_entry.id   d7fd1eba70e71411ee219edada1a9b07
#
_cell.length_a   1.000
_cell.length_b   1.000
_cell.length_c   1.000
_cell.angle_alpha   90.00
_cell.angle_beta   90.00
_cell.angle_gamma   90.00
#
_symmetry.space_group_name_H-M   'P 1'
#
loop_
_entity.id
_entity.type
_entity.pdbx_description
1 polymer ?
#
loop_
_entity_poly.entity_id
_entity_poly.type
_entity_poly.pdbx_seq_one_letter_code
_entity_poly.pdbx_strand_id
1 'polypeptide(L)'
;NSNITYANDEFCKIAGYSLDEMVHKPHKLVRHSDMPKLAFADLWHHLKNGQSWMGPVKNRCKNGDYYWVNAFVTPIKDKTGNIIEFQSVRTKQSDEVVQRATAEYAKINNNQKSHATAVKYDATLYISALLLISFLGSLAALFSAGFNIFNCVLVLFLASANGLMYFWRQKYLALISKAKQVYDNPLMAYLYSGTNDQSGFAYLALEMQKAKLKAVVGRVNDVSVGVNYNAQHCAESGHNVTELLNKQTDEVSQIVVATEQMTASIDELSSSTMKSSQTAELTNQATEDGSL
;
A
#
# COMPACT_ATOMS: atom_id res chain seq x y z
N ASN A 1 6.11 -16.94 4.34
CA ASN A 1 6.78 -16.31 5.49
C ASN A 1 6.17 -14.92 5.69
N SER A 2 5.79 -14.62 6.93
CA SER A 2 5.22 -13.34 7.34
C SER A 2 6.28 -12.44 8.03
N ASN A 3 7.54 -12.53 7.58
CA ASN A 3 8.60 -11.71 8.13
C ASN A 3 8.49 -10.29 7.59
N ILE A 4 8.77 -9.32 8.45
CA ILE A 4 8.79 -7.90 8.11
C ILE A 4 10.03 -7.65 7.27
N THR A 5 9.85 -7.07 6.08
CA THR A 5 10.95 -6.66 5.19
C THR A 5 11.21 -5.16 5.27
N TYR A 6 10.16 -4.39 5.60
CA TYR A 6 10.21 -2.93 5.73
C TYR A 6 9.15 -2.44 6.73
N ALA A 7 9.46 -1.37 7.44
CA ALA A 7 8.53 -0.60 8.26
C ALA A 7 8.94 0.88 8.17
N ASN A 8 7.96 1.79 7.99
CA ASN A 8 8.24 3.21 7.98
C ASN A 8 8.46 3.74 9.42
N ASP A 9 9.07 4.92 9.52
CA ASP A 9 9.43 5.53 10.80
C ASP A 9 8.22 5.73 11.72
N GLU A 10 7.06 6.08 11.16
CA GLU A 10 5.85 6.31 11.94
C GLU A 10 5.36 5.01 12.60
N PHE A 11 5.40 3.90 11.85
CA PHE A 11 5.07 2.59 12.41
C PHE A 11 6.06 2.17 13.51
N CYS A 12 7.35 2.39 13.31
CA CYS A 12 8.39 2.12 14.32
C CYS A 12 8.16 2.94 15.60
N LYS A 13 7.88 4.25 15.47
CA LYS A 13 7.59 5.15 16.60
C LYS A 13 6.38 4.71 17.41
N ILE A 14 5.26 4.39 16.73
CA ILE A 14 4.03 3.95 17.41
C ILE A 14 4.23 2.60 18.10
N ALA A 15 4.89 1.66 17.44
CA ALA A 15 5.12 0.33 17.99
C ALA A 15 6.23 0.29 19.06
N GLY A 16 7.08 1.32 19.13
CA GLY A 16 8.19 1.43 20.08
C GLY A 16 9.39 0.54 19.76
N TYR A 17 9.53 0.12 18.50
CA TYR A 17 10.66 -0.69 18.00
C TYR A 17 11.47 0.12 17.00
N SER A 18 12.80 -0.13 16.93
CA SER A 18 13.61 0.33 15.81
C SER A 18 13.35 -0.53 14.56
N LEU A 19 13.73 -0.01 13.38
CA LEU A 19 13.61 -0.76 12.13
C LEU A 19 14.41 -2.08 12.19
N ASP A 20 15.64 -2.02 12.70
CA ASP A 20 16.53 -3.19 12.83
C ASP A 20 15.97 -4.27 13.75
N GLU A 21 15.21 -3.87 14.79
CA GLU A 21 14.54 -4.82 15.70
C GLU A 21 13.33 -5.50 15.03
N MET A 22 12.77 -4.89 14.00
CA MET A 22 11.56 -5.40 13.31
C MET A 22 11.89 -6.20 12.06
N VAL A 23 12.88 -5.79 11.29
CA VAL A 23 13.27 -6.45 10.03
C VAL A 23 13.66 -7.90 10.27
N HIS A 24 13.25 -8.76 9.37
CA HIS A 24 13.40 -10.22 9.44
C HIS A 24 12.66 -10.93 10.60
N LYS A 25 11.98 -10.18 11.48
CA LYS A 25 11.13 -10.78 12.51
C LYS A 25 9.73 -11.09 11.97
N PRO A 26 9.08 -12.14 12.48
CA PRO A 26 7.72 -12.44 12.07
C PRO A 26 6.77 -11.33 12.54
N HIS A 27 5.80 -11.00 11.70
CA HIS A 27 4.81 -9.95 11.96
C HIS A 27 4.02 -10.13 13.28
N LYS A 28 3.97 -11.35 13.83
CA LYS A 28 3.38 -11.64 15.15
C LYS A 28 4.05 -10.89 16.30
N LEU A 29 5.23 -10.28 16.09
CA LEU A 29 5.93 -9.46 17.09
C LEU A 29 5.02 -8.39 17.69
N VAL A 30 4.26 -7.70 16.86
CA VAL A 30 3.34 -6.62 17.27
C VAL A 30 1.91 -7.09 17.52
N ARG A 31 1.64 -8.39 17.49
CA ARG A 31 0.28 -8.91 17.70
C ARG A 31 -0.09 -8.87 19.18
N HIS A 32 -1.26 -8.29 19.49
CA HIS A 32 -1.82 -8.38 20.84
C HIS A 32 -2.49 -9.73 21.10
N SER A 33 -2.45 -10.24 22.34
CA SER A 33 -3.02 -11.54 22.73
C SER A 33 -4.53 -11.63 22.55
N ASP A 34 -5.25 -10.50 22.70
CA ASP A 34 -6.72 -10.44 22.55
C ASP A 34 -7.20 -10.64 21.12
N MET A 35 -6.30 -10.54 20.14
CA MET A 35 -6.68 -10.75 18.74
C MET A 35 -7.02 -12.22 18.47
N PRO A 36 -8.25 -12.53 18.02
CA PRO A 36 -8.67 -13.89 17.80
C PRO A 36 -7.87 -14.54 16.67
N LYS A 37 -7.58 -15.84 16.84
CA LYS A 37 -6.90 -16.63 15.79
C LYS A 37 -7.70 -16.63 14.48
N LEU A 38 -9.03 -16.63 14.56
CA LEU A 38 -9.93 -16.60 13.41
C LEU A 38 -9.76 -15.35 12.55
N ALA A 39 -9.51 -14.17 13.14
CA ALA A 39 -9.29 -12.94 12.37
C ALA A 39 -8.02 -13.04 11.51
N PHE A 40 -6.97 -13.68 11.99
CA PHE A 40 -5.75 -13.92 11.22
C PHE A 40 -5.89 -15.07 10.22
N ALA A 41 -6.68 -16.09 10.55
CA ALA A 41 -7.00 -17.16 9.59
C ALA A 41 -7.76 -16.57 8.39
N ASP A 42 -8.73 -15.71 8.63
CA ASP A 42 -9.49 -14.99 7.60
C ASP A 42 -8.57 -14.07 6.76
N LEU A 43 -7.69 -13.29 7.41
CA LEU A 43 -6.67 -12.48 6.73
C LEU A 43 -5.84 -13.32 5.76
N TRP A 44 -5.26 -14.42 6.25
CA TRP A 44 -4.40 -15.26 5.42
C TRP A 44 -5.17 -15.99 4.33
N HIS A 45 -6.43 -16.34 4.57
CA HIS A 45 -7.29 -16.90 3.53
C HIS A 45 -7.44 -15.93 2.34
N HIS A 46 -7.79 -14.67 2.61
CA HIS A 46 -7.91 -13.64 1.57
C HIS A 46 -6.59 -13.40 0.83
N LEU A 47 -5.50 -13.19 1.57
CA LEU A 47 -4.20 -12.88 0.98
C LEU A 47 -3.66 -14.00 0.09
N LYS A 48 -3.78 -15.26 0.50
CA LYS A 48 -3.36 -16.42 -0.30
C LYS A 48 -4.16 -16.57 -1.58
N ASN A 49 -5.43 -16.15 -1.57
CA ASN A 49 -6.30 -16.12 -2.75
C ASN A 49 -6.08 -14.86 -3.61
N GLY A 50 -5.04 -14.06 -3.32
CA GLY A 50 -4.74 -12.86 -4.09
C GLY A 50 -5.71 -11.71 -3.88
N GLN A 51 -6.49 -11.74 -2.77
CA GLN A 51 -7.47 -10.75 -2.39
C GLN A 51 -6.92 -9.88 -1.25
N SER A 52 -7.33 -8.60 -1.21
CA SER A 52 -7.03 -7.71 -0.10
C SER A 52 -7.92 -8.02 1.09
N TRP A 53 -7.41 -7.74 2.29
CA TRP A 53 -8.12 -7.88 3.55
C TRP A 53 -8.14 -6.54 4.30
N MET A 54 -9.22 -6.25 5.01
CA MET A 54 -9.34 -5.09 5.88
C MET A 54 -10.04 -5.48 7.19
N GLY A 55 -9.51 -4.95 8.31
CA GLY A 55 -10.13 -5.18 9.61
C GLY A 55 -9.47 -4.39 10.73
N PRO A 56 -10.20 -4.21 11.86
CA PRO A 56 -9.63 -3.62 13.08
C PRO A 56 -8.65 -4.60 13.72
N VAL A 57 -7.44 -4.12 13.99
CA VAL A 57 -6.36 -4.91 14.61
C VAL A 57 -5.87 -4.21 15.86
N LYS A 58 -5.81 -4.97 16.97
CA LYS A 58 -5.16 -4.55 18.21
C LYS A 58 -3.71 -5.00 18.18
N ASN A 59 -2.80 -4.04 18.22
CA ASN A 59 -1.36 -4.28 18.27
C ASN A 59 -0.82 -4.02 19.67
N ARG A 60 0.31 -4.66 19.99
CA ARG A 60 1.06 -4.48 21.21
C ARG A 60 2.35 -3.71 20.93
N CYS A 61 2.62 -2.68 21.72
CA CYS A 61 3.88 -1.95 21.72
C CYS A 61 4.98 -2.74 22.47
N LYS A 62 6.24 -2.34 22.26
CA LYS A 62 7.41 -2.92 22.95
C LYS A 62 7.34 -2.77 24.46
N ASN A 63 6.80 -1.63 24.96
CA ASN A 63 6.63 -1.33 26.39
C ASN A 63 5.44 -2.05 27.05
N GLY A 64 4.65 -2.83 26.28
CA GLY A 64 3.47 -3.53 26.76
C GLY A 64 2.15 -2.81 26.52
N ASP A 65 2.15 -1.54 26.14
CA ASP A 65 0.97 -0.78 25.74
C ASP A 65 0.34 -1.38 24.47
N TYR A 66 -0.82 -0.89 24.11
CA TYR A 66 -1.51 -1.34 22.89
C TYR A 66 -2.15 -0.18 22.13
N TYR A 67 -2.38 -0.41 20.84
CA TYR A 67 -3.08 0.53 19.98
C TYR A 67 -3.95 -0.20 18.97
N TRP A 68 -5.02 0.47 18.52
CA TRP A 68 -5.94 -0.06 17.52
C TRP A 68 -5.71 0.62 16.17
N VAL A 69 -5.71 -0.18 15.13
CA VAL A 69 -5.58 0.29 13.75
C VAL A 69 -6.66 -0.32 12.86
N ASN A 70 -7.08 0.44 11.88
CA ASN A 70 -7.70 -0.09 10.67
C ASN A 70 -6.55 -0.61 9.78
N ALA A 71 -6.39 -1.92 9.71
CA ALA A 71 -5.37 -2.55 8.90
C ALA A 71 -5.96 -2.92 7.53
N PHE A 72 -5.38 -2.36 6.48
CA PHE A 72 -5.61 -2.79 5.10
C PHE A 72 -4.37 -3.54 4.62
N VAL A 73 -4.54 -4.79 4.18
CA VAL A 73 -3.43 -5.64 3.71
C VAL A 73 -3.74 -6.12 2.30
N THR A 74 -2.79 -5.96 1.40
CA THR A 74 -2.95 -6.34 -0.01
C THR A 74 -1.74 -7.13 -0.49
N PRO A 75 -1.93 -8.20 -1.29
CA PRO A 75 -0.85 -8.89 -1.95
C PRO A 75 -0.30 -8.07 -3.11
N ILE A 76 1.01 -7.97 -3.20
CA ILE A 76 1.73 -7.40 -4.34
C ILE A 76 2.12 -8.55 -5.26
N LYS A 77 1.78 -8.42 -6.53
CA LYS A 77 2.04 -9.43 -7.55
C LYS A 77 3.10 -8.95 -8.52
N ASP A 78 3.91 -9.86 -9.02
CA ASP A 78 4.83 -9.62 -10.12
C ASP A 78 4.09 -9.54 -11.47
N LYS A 79 4.84 -9.33 -12.55
CA LYS A 79 4.31 -9.28 -13.92
C LYS A 79 3.68 -10.61 -14.39
N THR A 80 3.99 -11.71 -13.74
CA THR A 80 3.47 -13.06 -14.02
C THR A 80 2.25 -13.42 -13.17
N GLY A 81 1.85 -12.53 -12.22
CA GLY A 81 0.70 -12.72 -11.35
C GLY A 81 1.02 -13.44 -10.04
N ASN A 82 2.27 -13.81 -9.78
CA ASN A 82 2.69 -14.44 -8.52
C ASN A 82 2.77 -13.41 -7.39
N ILE A 83 2.34 -13.81 -6.20
CA ILE A 83 2.45 -12.97 -5.00
C ILE A 83 3.90 -12.98 -4.52
N ILE A 84 4.53 -11.80 -4.55
CA ILE A 84 5.92 -11.60 -4.12
C ILE A 84 6.01 -11.00 -2.71
N GLU A 85 5.00 -10.21 -2.31
CA GLU A 85 5.01 -9.45 -1.08
C GLU A 85 3.58 -9.17 -0.60
N PHE A 86 3.45 -8.79 0.69
CA PHE A 86 2.22 -8.30 1.29
C PHE A 86 2.46 -6.91 1.85
N GLN A 87 1.72 -5.92 1.34
CA GLN A 87 1.76 -4.56 1.86
C GLN A 87 0.64 -4.35 2.89
N SER A 88 0.99 -3.81 4.05
CA SER A 88 0.02 -3.44 5.09
C SER A 88 0.04 -1.92 5.30
N VAL A 89 -1.10 -1.28 5.07
CA VAL A 89 -1.31 0.14 5.40
C VAL A 89 -2.24 0.22 6.60
N ARG A 90 -1.87 1.05 7.56
CA ARG A 90 -2.58 1.17 8.84
C ARG A 90 -2.95 2.62 9.10
N THR A 91 -4.18 2.82 9.54
CA THR A 91 -4.68 4.12 9.96
C THR A 91 -5.29 4.00 11.35
N LYS A 92 -5.42 5.09 12.08
CA LYS A 92 -6.13 5.10 13.37
C LYS A 92 -7.55 4.60 13.15
N GLN A 93 -8.00 3.69 14.02
CA GLN A 93 -9.37 3.17 13.98
C GLN A 93 -10.30 4.07 14.77
N SER A 94 -11.57 4.17 14.35
CA SER A 94 -12.59 4.92 15.10
C SER A 94 -12.97 4.20 16.39
N ASP A 95 -13.30 4.98 17.42
CA ASP A 95 -13.62 4.45 18.75
C ASP A 95 -14.87 3.54 18.73
N GLU A 96 -15.85 3.85 17.88
CA GLU A 96 -17.05 3.02 17.70
C GLU A 96 -16.73 1.62 17.17
N VAL A 97 -15.85 1.54 16.16
CA VAL A 97 -15.40 0.24 15.62
C VAL A 97 -14.55 -0.49 16.64
N VAL A 98 -13.70 0.21 17.40
CA VAL A 98 -12.90 -0.37 18.48
C VAL A 98 -13.79 -1.01 19.55
N GLN A 99 -14.85 -0.32 19.99
CA GLN A 99 -15.80 -0.86 20.98
C GLN A 99 -16.47 -2.15 20.47
N ARG A 100 -17.00 -2.12 19.23
CA ARG A 100 -17.63 -3.31 18.61
C ARG A 100 -16.63 -4.45 18.43
N ALA A 101 -15.41 -4.14 17.96
CA ALA A 101 -14.35 -5.13 17.77
C ALA A 101 -13.92 -5.78 19.08
N THR A 102 -13.76 -5.00 20.14
CA THR A 102 -13.41 -5.50 21.49
C THR A 102 -14.46 -6.49 21.98
N ALA A 103 -15.74 -6.15 21.87
CA ALA A 103 -16.83 -7.02 22.30
C ALA A 103 -16.92 -8.30 21.47
N GLU A 104 -16.85 -8.20 20.12
CA GLU A 104 -16.96 -9.36 19.23
C GLU A 104 -15.73 -10.30 19.31
N TYR A 105 -14.53 -9.73 19.42
CA TYR A 105 -13.31 -10.52 19.55
C TYR A 105 -13.26 -11.28 20.88
N ALA A 106 -13.77 -10.69 21.96
CA ALA A 106 -13.93 -11.38 23.23
C ALA A 106 -14.91 -12.57 23.12
N LYS A 107 -16.06 -12.39 22.44
CA LYS A 107 -17.04 -13.48 22.19
C LYS A 107 -16.39 -14.61 21.38
N ILE A 108 -15.64 -14.29 20.31
CA ILE A 108 -14.97 -15.27 19.47
C ILE A 108 -13.92 -16.06 20.29
N ASN A 109 -13.12 -15.37 21.10
CA ASN A 109 -12.10 -16.01 21.94
C ASN A 109 -12.73 -16.93 23.01
N ASN A 110 -13.95 -16.61 23.48
CA ASN A 110 -14.70 -17.41 24.45
C ASN A 110 -15.63 -18.46 23.80
N ASN A 111 -15.51 -18.68 22.48
CA ASN A 111 -16.37 -19.59 21.70
C ASN A 111 -17.88 -19.27 21.83
N GLN A 112 -18.23 -18.00 22.03
CA GLN A 112 -19.62 -17.56 22.09
C GLN A 112 -20.14 -17.18 20.69
N LYS A 113 -21.49 -17.13 20.54
CA LYS A 113 -22.11 -16.64 19.31
C LYS A 113 -21.68 -15.22 18.97
N SER A 114 -21.14 -15.02 17.78
CA SER A 114 -20.68 -13.72 17.28
C SER A 114 -21.32 -13.41 15.93
N HIS A 115 -21.17 -12.18 15.48
CA HIS A 115 -21.62 -11.74 14.15
C HIS A 115 -20.81 -12.34 12.99
N ALA A 116 -19.70 -13.03 13.28
CA ALA A 116 -18.95 -13.77 12.27
C ALA A 116 -19.77 -14.88 11.59
N THR A 117 -20.67 -15.53 12.35
CA THR A 117 -21.53 -16.63 11.89
C THR A 117 -23.01 -16.26 11.85
N ALA A 118 -23.38 -15.03 12.20
CA ALA A 118 -24.76 -14.58 12.22
C ALA A 118 -25.32 -14.45 10.80
N VAL A 119 -26.55 -14.97 10.62
CA VAL A 119 -27.29 -14.72 9.38
C VAL A 119 -27.68 -13.25 9.33
N LYS A 120 -27.31 -12.58 8.24
CA LYS A 120 -27.63 -11.18 8.02
C LYS A 120 -29.11 -11.01 7.72
N TYR A 121 -29.68 -10.05 8.39
CA TYR A 121 -31.10 -9.70 8.33
C TYR A 121 -31.42 -9.07 6.96
N ASP A 122 -32.55 -9.47 6.36
CA ASP A 122 -33.04 -8.82 5.15
C ASP A 122 -34.38 -8.10 5.47
N ALA A 123 -34.26 -6.85 5.93
CA ALA A 123 -35.42 -6.01 6.26
C ALA A 123 -36.37 -5.86 5.06
N THR A 124 -35.84 -5.86 3.84
CA THR A 124 -36.66 -5.71 2.63
C THR A 124 -37.56 -6.92 2.38
N LEU A 125 -37.12 -8.10 2.81
CA LEU A 125 -37.96 -9.32 2.75
C LEU A 125 -39.21 -9.22 3.67
N TYR A 126 -39.01 -8.71 4.88
CA TYR A 126 -40.13 -8.55 5.84
C TYR A 126 -41.11 -7.47 5.37
N ILE A 127 -40.62 -6.36 4.84
CA ILE A 127 -41.46 -5.30 4.26
C ILE A 127 -42.27 -5.86 3.07
N SER A 128 -41.60 -6.60 2.17
CA SER A 128 -42.27 -7.23 1.03
C SER A 128 -43.33 -8.24 1.47
N ALA A 129 -43.04 -9.05 2.50
CA ALA A 129 -44.02 -10.01 3.04
C ALA A 129 -45.23 -9.30 3.67
N LEU A 130 -45.02 -8.22 4.42
CA LEU A 130 -46.09 -7.42 5.03
C LEU A 130 -47.00 -6.78 3.96
N LEU A 131 -46.40 -6.19 2.91
CA LEU A 131 -47.14 -5.62 1.78
C LEU A 131 -47.92 -6.68 1.03
N LEU A 132 -47.38 -7.88 0.84
CA LEU A 132 -48.05 -8.99 0.18
C LEU A 132 -49.23 -9.47 1.02
N ILE A 133 -49.07 -9.65 2.33
CA ILE A 133 -50.15 -10.05 3.26
C ILE A 133 -51.29 -9.00 3.24
N SER A 134 -50.93 -7.70 3.30
CA SER A 134 -51.90 -6.60 3.22
C SER A 134 -52.66 -6.60 1.89
N PHE A 135 -51.97 -6.87 0.78
CA PHE A 135 -52.60 -6.99 -0.54
C PHE A 135 -53.59 -8.17 -0.60
N LEU A 136 -53.18 -9.35 -0.13
CA LEU A 136 -54.06 -10.52 -0.08
C LEU A 136 -55.29 -10.29 0.84
N GLY A 137 -55.09 -9.61 1.96
CA GLY A 137 -56.20 -9.22 2.87
C GLY A 137 -57.15 -8.23 2.19
N SER A 138 -56.67 -7.25 1.45
CA SER A 138 -57.54 -6.31 0.72
C SER A 138 -58.31 -7.01 -0.43
N LEU A 139 -57.68 -7.99 -1.08
CA LEU A 139 -58.32 -8.79 -2.10
C LEU A 139 -59.43 -9.67 -1.51
N ALA A 140 -59.20 -10.30 -0.36
CA ALA A 140 -60.23 -11.05 0.37
C ALA A 140 -61.40 -10.15 0.82
N ALA A 141 -61.13 -8.94 1.31
CA ALA A 141 -62.14 -7.96 1.66
C ALA A 141 -62.99 -7.53 0.45
N LEU A 142 -62.40 -7.39 -0.74
CA LEU A 142 -63.12 -7.08 -1.96
C LEU A 142 -64.18 -8.18 -2.32
N PHE A 143 -63.84 -9.46 -2.11
CA PHE A 143 -64.75 -10.57 -2.35
C PHE A 143 -65.82 -10.72 -1.26
N SER A 144 -65.50 -10.43 0.01
CA SER A 144 -66.40 -10.61 1.12
C SER A 144 -67.36 -9.41 1.35
N ALA A 145 -66.85 -8.19 1.20
CA ALA A 145 -67.62 -6.95 1.44
C ALA A 145 -68.18 -6.32 0.16
N GLY A 146 -68.00 -6.96 -0.99
CA GLY A 146 -68.48 -6.53 -2.29
C GLY A 146 -67.59 -5.45 -2.96
N PHE A 147 -67.88 -5.26 -4.26
CA PHE A 147 -67.20 -4.32 -5.13
C PHE A 147 -67.66 -2.89 -4.83
N ASN A 148 -66.92 -2.14 -4.06
CA ASN A 148 -67.09 -0.69 -3.93
C ASN A 148 -65.80 0.04 -4.37
N ILE A 149 -65.93 1.32 -4.72
CA ILE A 149 -64.82 2.11 -5.26
C ILE A 149 -63.65 2.18 -4.30
N PHE A 150 -63.91 2.25 -3.01
CA PHE A 150 -62.85 2.30 -1.98
C PHE A 150 -62.00 1.03 -1.95
N ASN A 151 -62.63 -0.14 -1.96
CA ASN A 151 -61.95 -1.45 -1.97
C ASN A 151 -61.17 -1.64 -3.27
N CYS A 152 -61.69 -1.21 -4.41
CA CYS A 152 -61.00 -1.30 -5.70
C CYS A 152 -59.74 -0.39 -5.69
N VAL A 153 -59.85 0.84 -5.23
CA VAL A 153 -58.72 1.78 -5.13
C VAL A 153 -57.65 1.22 -4.16
N LEU A 154 -58.05 0.65 -3.01
CA LEU A 154 -57.12 0.06 -2.05
C LEU A 154 -56.35 -1.12 -2.65
N VAL A 155 -57.01 -2.03 -3.38
CA VAL A 155 -56.36 -3.16 -4.05
C VAL A 155 -55.34 -2.66 -5.10
N LEU A 156 -55.71 -1.67 -5.93
CA LEU A 156 -54.83 -1.11 -6.94
C LEU A 156 -53.62 -0.39 -6.29
N PHE A 157 -53.84 0.33 -5.21
CA PHE A 157 -52.79 0.98 -4.46
C PHE A 157 -51.78 -0.04 -3.89
N LEU A 158 -52.27 -1.10 -3.21
CA LEU A 158 -51.41 -2.13 -2.66
C LEU A 158 -50.70 -2.97 -3.76
N ALA A 159 -51.36 -3.22 -4.90
CA ALA A 159 -50.75 -3.86 -6.05
C ALA A 159 -49.58 -3.01 -6.60
N SER A 160 -49.79 -1.70 -6.77
CA SER A 160 -48.75 -0.79 -7.22
C SER A 160 -47.60 -0.69 -6.22
N ALA A 161 -47.89 -0.63 -4.92
CA ALA A 161 -46.88 -0.63 -3.86
C ALA A 161 -46.03 -1.91 -3.85
N ASN A 162 -46.65 -3.09 -4.03
CA ASN A 162 -45.91 -4.36 -4.19
C ASN A 162 -45.02 -4.36 -5.44
N GLY A 163 -45.56 -3.89 -6.58
CA GLY A 163 -44.75 -3.76 -7.81
C GLY A 163 -43.54 -2.86 -7.63
N LEU A 164 -43.74 -1.68 -7.04
CA LEU A 164 -42.64 -0.73 -6.76
C LEU A 164 -41.62 -1.33 -5.80
N MET A 165 -42.06 -1.98 -4.73
CA MET A 165 -41.20 -2.65 -3.75
C MET A 165 -40.41 -3.79 -4.38
N TYR A 166 -41.02 -4.58 -5.27
CA TYR A 166 -40.33 -5.64 -6.01
C TYR A 166 -39.17 -5.07 -6.86
N PHE A 167 -39.41 -4.03 -7.68
CA PHE A 167 -38.42 -3.41 -8.51
C PHE A 167 -37.31 -2.78 -7.66
N TRP A 168 -37.65 -2.10 -6.57
CA TRP A 168 -36.66 -1.50 -5.68
C TRP A 168 -35.80 -2.57 -5.00
N ARG A 169 -36.43 -3.67 -4.52
CA ARG A 169 -35.72 -4.78 -3.89
C ARG A 169 -34.72 -5.46 -4.86
N GLN A 170 -35.06 -5.63 -6.13
CA GLN A 170 -34.13 -6.19 -7.12
C GLN A 170 -32.89 -5.32 -7.27
N LYS A 171 -33.04 -4.00 -7.36
CA LYS A 171 -31.92 -3.06 -7.42
C LYS A 171 -31.09 -3.07 -6.14
N TYR A 172 -31.74 -3.13 -4.99
CA TYR A 172 -31.07 -3.23 -3.70
C TYR A 172 -30.23 -4.52 -3.60
N LEU A 173 -30.78 -5.67 -3.93
CA LEU A 173 -30.06 -6.95 -3.89
C LEU A 173 -28.89 -6.97 -4.90
N ALA A 174 -29.06 -6.38 -6.08
CA ALA A 174 -27.98 -6.24 -7.04
C ALA A 174 -26.83 -5.36 -6.51
N LEU A 175 -27.15 -4.28 -5.79
CA LEU A 175 -26.15 -3.44 -5.12
C LEU A 175 -25.40 -4.23 -4.04
N ILE A 176 -26.12 -4.97 -3.18
CA ILE A 176 -25.50 -5.81 -2.15
C ILE A 176 -24.62 -6.90 -2.75
N SER A 177 -25.07 -7.54 -3.84
CA SER A 177 -24.27 -8.54 -4.56
C SER A 177 -22.94 -7.95 -5.07
N LYS A 178 -22.99 -6.75 -5.66
CA LYS A 178 -21.77 -6.03 -6.09
C LYS A 178 -20.88 -5.65 -4.91
N ALA A 179 -21.46 -5.22 -3.80
CA ALA A 179 -20.71 -4.90 -2.58
C ALA A 179 -19.98 -6.13 -2.02
N LYS A 180 -20.63 -7.29 -2.01
CA LYS A 180 -20.00 -8.56 -1.61
C LYS A 180 -18.88 -9.01 -2.53
N GLN A 181 -18.96 -8.71 -3.82
CA GLN A 181 -17.84 -8.96 -4.74
C GLN A 181 -16.59 -8.14 -4.39
N VAL A 182 -16.76 -6.96 -3.78
CA VAL A 182 -15.63 -6.14 -3.29
C VAL A 182 -15.03 -6.76 -2.03
N TYR A 183 -15.88 -7.08 -1.04
CA TYR A 183 -15.44 -7.71 0.21
C TYR A 183 -16.62 -8.39 0.92
N ASP A 184 -16.62 -9.71 0.94
CA ASP A 184 -17.68 -10.51 1.60
C ASP A 184 -17.18 -11.02 2.95
N ASN A 185 -17.40 -10.23 4.00
CA ASN A 185 -17.06 -10.60 5.36
C ASN A 185 -18.15 -10.15 6.33
N PRO A 186 -19.00 -11.05 6.84
CA PRO A 186 -20.11 -10.71 7.72
C PRO A 186 -19.68 -10.03 9.03
N LEU A 187 -18.56 -10.47 9.63
CA LEU A 187 -18.04 -9.87 10.86
C LEU A 187 -17.61 -8.43 10.59
N MET A 188 -16.81 -8.21 9.56
CA MET A 188 -16.33 -6.86 9.21
C MET A 188 -17.50 -5.96 8.80
N ALA A 189 -18.50 -6.47 8.10
CA ALA A 189 -19.71 -5.71 7.77
C ALA A 189 -20.39 -5.17 9.04
N TYR A 190 -20.49 -5.98 10.08
CA TYR A 190 -21.03 -5.54 11.38
C TYR A 190 -20.09 -4.58 12.10
N LEU A 191 -18.80 -4.89 12.18
CA LEU A 191 -17.83 -4.05 12.92
C LEU A 191 -17.78 -2.63 12.37
N TYR A 192 -17.77 -2.46 11.05
CA TYR A 192 -17.66 -1.14 10.42
C TYR A 192 -18.99 -0.40 10.38
N SER A 193 -20.11 -1.06 10.05
CA SER A 193 -21.42 -0.41 9.91
C SER A 193 -22.18 -0.29 11.23
N GLY A 194 -21.98 -1.21 12.18
CA GLY A 194 -22.80 -1.35 13.38
C GLY A 194 -24.17 -1.98 13.12
N THR A 195 -24.50 -2.33 11.86
CA THR A 195 -25.80 -2.90 11.49
C THR A 195 -25.72 -4.41 11.29
N ASN A 196 -26.80 -5.11 11.64
CA ASN A 196 -26.89 -6.56 11.46
C ASN A 196 -27.75 -6.95 10.25
N ASP A 197 -27.81 -6.09 9.26
CA ASP A 197 -28.55 -6.31 8.02
C ASP A 197 -27.63 -6.36 6.80
N GLN A 198 -28.24 -6.56 5.63
CA GLN A 198 -27.52 -6.63 4.35
C GLN A 198 -26.83 -5.30 3.97
N SER A 199 -27.33 -4.14 4.46
CA SER A 199 -26.77 -2.82 4.12
C SER A 199 -25.34 -2.65 4.63
N GLY A 200 -24.96 -3.36 5.69
CA GLY A 200 -23.61 -3.39 6.22
C GLY A 200 -22.55 -3.78 5.19
N PHE A 201 -22.89 -4.61 4.20
CA PHE A 201 -21.95 -4.96 3.12
C PHE A 201 -21.68 -3.79 2.17
N ALA A 202 -22.69 -2.95 1.90
CA ALA A 202 -22.49 -1.75 1.08
C ALA A 202 -21.55 -0.76 1.78
N TYR A 203 -21.76 -0.55 3.09
CA TYR A 203 -20.86 0.29 3.90
C TYR A 203 -19.45 -0.27 3.94
N LEU A 204 -19.30 -1.58 4.18
CA LEU A 204 -18.00 -2.27 4.19
C LEU A 204 -17.26 -2.13 2.85
N ALA A 205 -17.97 -2.26 1.73
CA ALA A 205 -17.37 -2.11 0.40
C ALA A 205 -16.84 -0.69 0.17
N LEU A 206 -17.54 0.35 0.63
CA LEU A 206 -17.08 1.73 0.56
C LEU A 206 -15.83 1.96 1.43
N GLU A 207 -15.81 1.46 2.66
CA GLU A 207 -14.63 1.56 3.53
C GLU A 207 -13.43 0.79 2.95
N MET A 208 -13.67 -0.36 2.34
CA MET A 208 -12.64 -1.14 1.63
C MET A 208 -12.04 -0.36 0.46
N GLN A 209 -12.88 0.28 -0.37
CA GLN A 209 -12.40 1.12 -1.49
C GLN A 209 -11.63 2.34 -0.99
N LYS A 210 -12.10 2.99 0.06
CA LYS A 210 -11.39 4.10 0.71
C LYS A 210 -10.03 3.68 1.27
N ALA A 211 -9.94 2.50 1.92
CA ALA A 211 -8.68 1.96 2.41
C ALA A 211 -7.72 1.63 1.26
N LYS A 212 -8.23 1.04 0.19
CA LYS A 212 -7.45 0.76 -1.04
C LYS A 212 -6.90 2.04 -1.67
N LEU A 213 -7.73 3.09 -1.78
CA LEU A 213 -7.29 4.37 -2.32
C LEU A 213 -6.21 5.01 -1.44
N LYS A 214 -6.38 5.00 -0.11
CA LYS A 214 -5.35 5.47 0.83
C LYS A 214 -4.04 4.71 0.69
N ALA A 215 -4.08 3.39 0.48
CA ALA A 215 -2.89 2.59 0.28
C ALA A 215 -2.14 2.96 -1.01
N VAL A 216 -2.89 3.21 -2.11
CA VAL A 216 -2.31 3.65 -3.38
C VAL A 216 -1.69 5.03 -3.24
N VAL A 217 -2.41 6.00 -2.66
CA VAL A 217 -1.91 7.37 -2.44
C VAL A 217 -0.68 7.37 -1.53
N GLY A 218 -0.70 6.60 -0.43
CA GLY A 218 0.46 6.45 0.45
C GLY A 218 1.68 5.93 -0.29
N ARG A 219 1.52 4.88 -1.11
CA ARG A 219 2.62 4.34 -1.90
C ARG A 219 3.17 5.33 -2.93
N VAL A 220 2.29 6.07 -3.60
CA VAL A 220 2.72 7.12 -4.54
C VAL A 220 3.52 8.20 -3.82
N ASN A 221 3.07 8.61 -2.63
CA ASN A 221 3.80 9.58 -1.81
C ASN A 221 5.19 9.06 -1.40
N ASP A 222 5.29 7.82 -0.90
CA ASP A 222 6.56 7.22 -0.50
C ASP A 222 7.55 7.12 -1.68
N VAL A 223 7.06 6.70 -2.86
CA VAL A 223 7.86 6.66 -4.09
C VAL A 223 8.29 8.06 -4.51
N SER A 224 7.40 9.06 -4.42
CA SER A 224 7.72 10.46 -4.78
C SER A 224 8.80 11.06 -3.88
N VAL A 225 8.76 10.77 -2.59
CA VAL A 225 9.82 11.17 -1.64
C VAL A 225 11.15 10.53 -2.02
N GLY A 226 11.14 9.22 -2.31
CA GLY A 226 12.34 8.51 -2.76
C GLY A 226 12.92 9.05 -4.08
N VAL A 227 12.07 9.37 -5.05
CA VAL A 227 12.49 9.98 -6.32
C VAL A 227 13.11 11.35 -6.09
N ASN A 228 12.50 12.20 -5.24
CA ASN A 228 13.04 13.52 -4.93
C ASN A 228 14.41 13.42 -4.24
N TYR A 229 14.56 12.52 -3.26
CA TYR A 229 15.85 12.26 -2.62
C TYR A 229 16.93 11.84 -3.63
N ASN A 230 16.60 10.88 -4.52
CA ASN A 230 17.53 10.42 -5.54
C ASN A 230 17.90 11.52 -6.55
N ALA A 231 16.94 12.39 -6.92
CA ALA A 231 17.19 13.52 -7.81
C ALA A 231 18.13 14.54 -7.18
N GLN A 232 17.95 14.85 -5.90
CA GLN A 232 18.88 15.74 -5.15
C GLN A 232 20.28 15.16 -5.06
N HIS A 233 20.40 13.88 -4.72
CA HIS A 233 21.70 13.20 -4.67
C HIS A 233 22.38 13.11 -6.04
N CYS A 234 21.62 12.93 -7.11
CA CYS A 234 22.14 12.96 -8.48
C CYS A 234 22.66 14.36 -8.85
N ALA A 235 21.93 15.41 -8.48
CA ALA A 235 22.36 16.79 -8.72
C ALA A 235 23.64 17.13 -7.95
N GLU A 236 23.77 16.73 -6.69
CA GLU A 236 24.97 16.90 -5.88
C GLU A 236 26.17 16.13 -6.46
N SER A 237 25.96 14.87 -6.86
CA SER A 237 26.98 14.06 -7.53
C SER A 237 27.42 14.69 -8.86
N GLY A 238 26.49 15.24 -9.65
CA GLY A 238 26.79 15.96 -10.87
C GLY A 238 27.64 17.21 -10.62
N HIS A 239 27.36 17.95 -9.55
CA HIS A 239 28.17 19.11 -9.15
C HIS A 239 29.62 18.70 -8.80
N ASN A 240 29.76 17.66 -8.00
CA ASN A 240 31.08 17.12 -7.61
C ASN A 240 31.90 16.65 -8.83
N VAL A 241 31.25 15.98 -9.79
CA VAL A 241 31.89 15.56 -11.05
C VAL A 241 32.34 16.78 -11.85
N THR A 242 31.55 17.84 -11.92
CA THR A 242 31.93 19.07 -12.62
C THR A 242 33.16 19.73 -11.98
N GLU A 243 33.20 19.78 -10.65
CA GLU A 243 34.35 20.30 -9.91
C GLU A 243 35.65 19.49 -10.19
N LEU A 244 35.52 18.15 -10.18
CA LEU A 244 36.63 17.26 -10.50
C LEU A 244 37.13 17.44 -11.95
N LEU A 245 36.21 17.58 -12.90
CA LEU A 245 36.58 17.85 -14.31
C LEU A 245 37.29 19.18 -14.49
N ASN A 246 36.90 20.23 -13.77
CA ASN A 246 37.61 21.51 -13.79
C ASN A 246 39.05 21.35 -13.26
N LYS A 247 39.22 20.66 -12.13
CA LYS A 247 40.60 20.38 -11.61
C LYS A 247 41.42 19.55 -12.60
N GLN A 248 40.84 18.54 -13.24
CA GLN A 248 41.50 17.73 -14.24
C GLN A 248 41.93 18.58 -15.47
N THR A 249 41.09 19.53 -15.87
CA THR A 249 41.41 20.46 -16.97
C THR A 249 42.64 21.34 -16.63
N ASP A 250 42.70 21.83 -15.39
CA ASP A 250 43.82 22.62 -14.89
C ASP A 250 45.13 21.77 -14.84
N GLU A 251 45.06 20.53 -14.37
CA GLU A 251 46.18 19.59 -14.34
C GLU A 251 46.65 19.25 -15.75
N VAL A 252 45.76 19.01 -16.71
CA VAL A 252 46.11 18.77 -18.12
C VAL A 252 46.82 20.00 -18.71
N SER A 253 46.35 21.21 -18.39
CA SER A 253 47.00 22.45 -18.83
C SER A 253 48.43 22.58 -18.29
N GLN A 254 48.68 22.22 -17.04
CA GLN A 254 50.02 22.19 -16.45
C GLN A 254 50.91 21.14 -17.12
N ILE A 255 50.39 19.96 -17.45
CA ILE A 255 51.11 18.92 -18.18
C ILE A 255 51.52 19.41 -19.58
N VAL A 256 50.64 20.14 -20.29
CA VAL A 256 50.96 20.71 -21.61
C VAL A 256 52.17 21.68 -21.49
N VAL A 257 52.12 22.60 -20.51
CA VAL A 257 53.25 23.55 -20.28
C VAL A 257 54.53 22.81 -19.93
N ALA A 258 54.46 21.79 -19.05
CA ALA A 258 55.65 20.99 -18.71
C ALA A 258 56.21 20.22 -19.93
N THR A 259 55.34 19.74 -20.80
CA THR A 259 55.74 19.03 -22.03
C THR A 259 56.43 19.99 -23.03
N GLU A 260 55.91 21.23 -23.17
CA GLU A 260 56.55 22.28 -24.00
C GLU A 260 57.96 22.64 -23.47
N GLN A 261 58.12 22.79 -22.15
CA GLN A 261 59.40 23.03 -21.53
C GLN A 261 60.36 21.84 -21.72
N MET A 262 59.84 20.61 -21.61
CA MET A 262 60.66 19.41 -21.87
C MET A 262 61.10 19.34 -23.33
N THR A 263 60.22 19.69 -24.28
CA THR A 263 60.58 19.75 -25.70
C THR A 263 61.70 20.78 -25.97
N ALA A 264 61.56 21.98 -25.39
CA ALA A 264 62.59 23.02 -25.50
C ALA A 264 63.98 22.57 -24.90
N SER A 265 63.93 21.88 -23.74
CA SER A 265 65.16 21.32 -23.13
C SER A 265 65.79 20.20 -23.95
N ILE A 266 65.02 19.39 -24.64
CA ILE A 266 65.49 18.35 -25.56
C ILE A 266 66.19 19.01 -26.77
N ASP A 267 65.61 20.08 -27.32
CA ASP A 267 66.20 20.81 -28.43
C ASP A 267 67.52 21.47 -28.02
N GLU A 268 67.63 22.04 -26.82
CA GLU A 268 68.87 22.62 -26.28
C GLU A 268 69.95 21.54 -26.03
N LEU A 269 69.56 20.38 -25.45
CA LEU A 269 70.43 19.21 -25.29
C LEU A 269 70.94 18.70 -26.63
N SER A 270 70.06 18.59 -27.63
CA SER A 270 70.47 18.18 -29.00
C SER A 270 71.49 19.12 -29.60
N SER A 271 71.27 20.45 -29.48
CA SER A 271 72.20 21.45 -29.93
C SER A 271 73.56 21.38 -29.19
N SER A 272 73.52 21.19 -27.86
CA SER A 272 74.73 21.04 -27.03
C SER A 272 75.53 19.78 -27.38
N THR A 273 74.82 18.68 -27.63
CA THR A 273 75.42 17.39 -28.04
C THR A 273 76.11 17.51 -29.41
N MET A 274 75.49 18.19 -30.37
CA MET A 274 76.11 18.47 -31.66
C MET A 274 77.39 19.31 -31.54
N LYS A 275 77.36 20.38 -30.72
CA LYS A 275 78.53 21.18 -30.44
C LYS A 275 79.62 20.37 -29.77
N SER A 276 79.28 19.51 -28.80
CA SER A 276 80.25 18.64 -28.13
C SER A 276 80.89 17.64 -29.11
N SER A 277 80.07 17.05 -30.00
CA SER A 277 80.60 16.16 -31.07
C SER A 277 81.57 16.87 -32.02
N GLN A 278 81.20 18.09 -32.46
CA GLN A 278 82.04 18.90 -33.33
C GLN A 278 83.36 19.32 -32.65
N THR A 279 83.28 19.64 -31.33
CA THR A 279 84.51 19.96 -30.56
C THR A 279 85.40 18.71 -30.40
N ALA A 280 84.84 17.56 -30.17
CA ALA A 280 85.58 16.29 -30.08
C ALA A 280 86.24 15.94 -31.40
N GLU A 281 85.60 16.18 -32.53
CA GLU A 281 86.17 15.97 -33.88
C GLU A 281 87.29 16.92 -34.17
N LEU A 282 87.13 18.20 -33.84
CA LEU A 282 88.23 19.21 -33.95
C LEU A 282 89.43 18.86 -33.04
N THR A 283 89.16 18.37 -31.83
CA THR A 283 90.24 17.95 -30.90
C THR A 283 90.99 16.73 -31.44
N ASN A 284 90.27 15.78 -32.04
CA ASN A 284 90.85 14.59 -32.64
C ASN A 284 91.75 14.96 -33.84
N GLN A 285 91.25 15.87 -34.70
CA GLN A 285 92.08 16.43 -35.82
C GLN A 285 93.34 17.14 -35.32
N ALA A 286 93.21 18.03 -34.29
CA ALA A 286 94.37 18.72 -33.72
C ALA A 286 95.36 17.76 -33.04
N THR A 287 94.93 16.61 -32.56
CA THR A 287 95.77 15.57 -31.98
C THR A 287 96.53 14.77 -33.07
N GLU A 288 95.85 14.50 -34.20
CA GLU A 288 96.49 13.89 -35.37
C GLU A 288 97.58 14.83 -35.98
N ASP A 289 97.27 16.12 -36.17
CA ASP A 289 98.18 17.12 -36.69
C ASP A 289 99.39 17.39 -35.78
N GLY A 290 99.22 17.20 -34.46
CA GLY A 290 100.34 17.38 -33.48
C GLY A 290 101.18 16.13 -33.27
N SER A 291 100.88 15.01 -33.91
CA SER A 291 101.62 13.74 -33.82
C SER A 291 102.56 13.47 -35.07
N LEU A 292 102.63 14.39 -36.01
CA LEU A 292 103.55 14.45 -37.12
C LEU A 292 104.73 15.38 -36.78
#